data_9de5ca5f813f6238611f8cdc52421e4a
#
_entry.id   9de5ca5f813f6238611f8cdc52421e4a
#
_cell.length_a   1.000
_cell.length_b   1.000
_cell.length_c   1.000
_cell.angle_alpha   90.00
_cell.angle_beta   90.00
_cell.angle_gamma   90.00
#
_symmetry.space_group_name_H-M   'P 1'
#
loop_
_entity.id
_entity.type
_entity.pdbx_description
1 polymer ?
#
loop_
_entity_poly.entity_id
_entity_poly.type
_entity_poly.pdbx_seq_one_letter_code
_entity_poly.pdbx_strand_id
1 'polypeptide(L)'
;MKKLVASLIMFAGLSGVVCYNPVQAAENITVKGSDTMVILGQRHAEEYMKKNKDVAIQVTGGGSGTGIAALLNNTTNLANSSRPIKDVEAKKAMEAGVETTEVKIALDGLAVVVNKENPVRALTMKQILGIYTGHYKNWNEVGGPDQKIMRYSRESNSGTYVFFKEHVLLDRDYAPDCQTVSGTSAVAEAVSRDKWGIGFGGVAYFGKIPELKIVKVKKLANTPAVSPIKEDHSVNYEQIWNGEYPIARYLYIYIAGKPTPAIKQYIDWILGDEGQKIVANIGYVPLQKKSQKP
;
A
#
# COMPACT_ATOMS: atom_id res chain seq x y z
N MET A 1 9.70 -84.22 -49.53
CA MET A 1 8.63 -83.86 -48.54
C MET A 1 9.32 -83.25 -47.35
N LYS A 2 9.38 -81.92 -47.27
CA LYS A 2 9.97 -81.15 -46.15
C LYS A 2 8.84 -80.44 -45.51
N LYS A 3 8.54 -80.71 -44.23
CA LYS A 3 7.57 -80.01 -43.41
C LYS A 3 8.17 -78.72 -42.86
N LEU A 4 7.59 -77.60 -43.19
CA LEU A 4 7.88 -76.30 -42.54
C LEU A 4 7.07 -76.19 -41.23
N VAL A 5 7.77 -75.96 -40.11
CA VAL A 5 7.18 -75.64 -38.82
C VAL A 5 7.27 -74.14 -38.66
N ALA A 6 6.14 -73.44 -38.65
CA ALA A 6 6.06 -72.00 -38.37
C ALA A 6 5.93 -71.76 -36.85
N SER A 7 6.95 -71.22 -36.25
CA SER A 7 6.89 -70.72 -34.85
C SER A 7 6.21 -69.36 -34.79
N LEU A 8 5.10 -69.30 -34.07
CA LEU A 8 4.35 -68.02 -33.77
C LEU A 8 4.93 -67.44 -32.50
N ILE A 9 5.64 -66.28 -32.63
CA ILE A 9 6.12 -65.52 -31.48
C ILE A 9 5.00 -64.57 -31.10
N MET A 10 4.42 -64.75 -29.90
CA MET A 10 3.42 -63.90 -29.29
C MET A 10 4.12 -62.74 -28.58
N PHE A 11 4.06 -61.56 -29.16
CA PHE A 11 4.52 -60.32 -28.52
C PHE A 11 3.43 -59.82 -27.51
N ALA A 12 3.66 -60.02 -26.21
CA ALA A 12 2.84 -59.40 -25.16
C ALA A 12 3.23 -57.95 -25.04
N GLY A 13 2.43 -57.09 -25.64
CA GLY A 13 2.58 -55.63 -25.49
C GLY A 13 2.19 -55.21 -24.07
N LEU A 14 3.17 -54.79 -23.28
CA LEU A 14 2.96 -54.11 -22.00
C LEU A 14 2.47 -52.69 -22.30
N SER A 15 1.15 -52.46 -22.31
CA SER A 15 0.55 -51.13 -22.39
C SER A 15 0.75 -50.44 -21.04
N GLY A 16 1.85 -49.71 -20.88
CA GLY A 16 2.05 -48.79 -19.75
C GLY A 16 1.03 -47.68 -19.83
N VAL A 17 0.06 -47.66 -18.91
CA VAL A 17 -0.83 -46.52 -18.70
C VAL A 17 0.01 -45.37 -18.13
N VAL A 18 0.43 -44.46 -18.98
CA VAL A 18 1.01 -43.19 -18.56
C VAL A 18 -0.12 -42.37 -17.97
N CYS A 19 -0.23 -42.32 -16.63
CA CYS A 19 -1.09 -41.41 -15.95
C CYS A 19 -0.58 -39.97 -16.20
N TYR A 20 -1.14 -39.31 -17.18
CA TYR A 20 -0.99 -37.86 -17.33
C TYR A 20 -1.70 -37.20 -16.14
N ASN A 21 -0.95 -36.81 -15.13
CA ASN A 21 -1.44 -35.80 -14.18
C ASN A 21 -1.48 -34.46 -14.96
N PRO A 22 -2.66 -33.89 -15.22
CA PRO A 22 -2.72 -32.56 -15.82
C PRO A 22 -2.00 -31.61 -14.86
N VAL A 23 -0.93 -31.01 -15.31
CA VAL A 23 -0.33 -29.86 -14.61
C VAL A 23 -1.43 -28.82 -14.55
N GLN A 24 -2.04 -28.67 -13.38
CA GLN A 24 -3.07 -27.67 -13.15
C GLN A 24 -2.42 -26.32 -13.42
N ALA A 25 -2.93 -25.57 -14.40
CA ALA A 25 -2.42 -24.25 -14.72
C ALA A 25 -2.52 -23.38 -13.47
N ALA A 26 -1.43 -22.71 -13.11
CA ALA A 26 -1.41 -21.82 -11.96
C ALA A 26 -2.49 -20.73 -12.11
N GLU A 27 -3.30 -20.53 -11.06
CA GLU A 27 -4.27 -19.43 -11.05
C GLU A 27 -3.51 -18.11 -10.91
N ASN A 28 -3.67 -17.22 -11.89
CA ASN A 28 -3.01 -15.92 -11.92
C ASN A 28 -3.85 -14.87 -11.19
N ILE A 29 -3.28 -14.24 -10.17
CA ILE A 29 -3.89 -13.12 -9.45
C ILE A 29 -3.07 -11.86 -9.74
N THR A 30 -3.70 -10.88 -10.38
CA THR A 30 -3.09 -9.57 -10.62
C THR A 30 -3.58 -8.56 -9.58
N VAL A 31 -2.63 -7.82 -9.00
CA VAL A 31 -2.86 -6.79 -7.99
C VAL A 31 -2.27 -5.49 -8.51
N LYS A 32 -3.09 -4.44 -8.62
CA LYS A 32 -2.63 -3.14 -9.12
C LYS A 32 -3.09 -1.99 -8.21
N GLY A 33 -2.30 -0.92 -8.10
CA GLY A 33 -2.81 0.29 -7.45
C GLY A 33 -1.80 1.03 -6.60
N SER A 34 -2.10 1.23 -5.34
CA SER A 34 -1.37 2.12 -4.43
C SER A 34 0.13 1.81 -4.33
N ASP A 35 0.97 2.78 -4.68
CA ASP A 35 2.42 2.66 -4.48
C ASP A 35 2.81 2.57 -3.01
N THR A 36 2.01 3.14 -2.12
CA THR A 36 2.15 2.95 -0.67
C THR A 36 2.14 1.47 -0.29
N MET A 37 1.39 0.64 -1.01
CA MET A 37 1.18 -0.77 -0.68
C MET A 37 2.06 -1.74 -1.49
N VAL A 38 2.89 -1.26 -2.41
CA VAL A 38 3.66 -2.15 -3.31
C VAL A 38 4.56 -3.10 -2.51
N ILE A 39 5.38 -2.58 -1.59
CA ILE A 39 6.29 -3.41 -0.79
C ILE A 39 5.50 -4.44 0.05
N LEU A 40 4.39 -4.01 0.67
CA LEU A 40 3.54 -4.89 1.45
C LEU A 40 2.90 -5.97 0.57
N GLY A 41 2.33 -5.57 -0.55
CA GLY A 41 1.68 -6.50 -1.49
C GLY A 41 2.66 -7.52 -2.07
N GLN A 42 3.87 -7.08 -2.47
CA GLN A 42 4.92 -7.97 -2.96
C GLN A 42 5.34 -8.98 -1.89
N ARG A 43 5.52 -8.53 -0.65
CA ARG A 43 5.89 -9.45 0.45
C ARG A 43 4.77 -10.43 0.77
N HIS A 44 3.49 -9.98 0.77
CA HIS A 44 2.36 -10.90 0.89
C HIS A 44 2.35 -11.95 -0.23
N ALA A 45 2.52 -11.50 -1.49
CA ALA A 45 2.54 -12.40 -2.65
C ALA A 45 3.68 -13.43 -2.56
N GLU A 46 4.91 -12.99 -2.25
CA GLU A 46 6.08 -13.85 -2.08
C GLU A 46 5.85 -14.94 -1.03
N GLU A 47 5.40 -14.55 0.16
CA GLU A 47 5.22 -15.52 1.26
C GLU A 47 4.03 -16.47 1.01
N TYR A 48 2.96 -15.98 0.38
CA TYR A 48 1.83 -16.82 0.00
C TYR A 48 2.20 -17.85 -1.07
N MET A 49 2.88 -17.43 -2.13
CA MET A 49 3.32 -18.31 -3.24
C MET A 49 4.36 -19.36 -2.80
N LYS A 50 5.11 -19.16 -1.72
CA LYS A 50 5.99 -20.20 -1.15
C LYS A 50 5.20 -21.43 -0.71
N LYS A 51 3.98 -21.25 -0.22
CA LYS A 51 3.10 -22.29 0.31
C LYS A 51 2.06 -22.78 -0.70
N ASN A 52 1.72 -21.96 -1.69
CA ASN A 52 0.67 -22.23 -2.68
C ASN A 52 1.30 -22.17 -4.09
N LYS A 53 1.87 -23.28 -4.53
CA LYS A 53 2.65 -23.36 -5.79
C LYS A 53 1.78 -23.34 -7.05
N ASP A 54 0.49 -23.52 -6.91
CA ASP A 54 -0.55 -23.47 -7.93
C ASP A 54 -1.12 -22.07 -8.16
N VAL A 55 -0.61 -21.06 -7.44
CA VAL A 55 -1.02 -19.66 -7.58
C VAL A 55 0.17 -18.79 -7.97
N ALA A 56 -0.01 -17.91 -8.96
CA ALA A 56 0.94 -16.87 -9.34
C ALA A 56 0.34 -15.49 -9.06
N ILE A 57 1.03 -14.66 -8.26
CA ILE A 57 0.54 -13.34 -7.88
C ILE A 57 1.49 -12.27 -8.38
N GLN A 58 0.97 -11.30 -9.14
CA GLN A 58 1.71 -10.17 -9.68
C GLN A 58 1.23 -8.88 -9.04
N VAL A 59 2.15 -8.09 -8.47
CA VAL A 59 1.84 -6.83 -7.78
C VAL A 59 2.50 -5.67 -8.50
N THR A 60 1.69 -4.69 -8.90
CA THR A 60 2.14 -3.47 -9.58
C THR A 60 1.59 -2.21 -8.91
N GLY A 61 2.35 -1.14 -8.94
CA GLY A 61 1.96 0.18 -8.44
C GLY A 61 1.18 1.01 -9.49
N GLY A 62 1.34 2.32 -9.40
CA GLY A 62 0.75 3.30 -10.33
C GLY A 62 -0.40 4.12 -9.75
N GLY A 63 -0.56 4.08 -8.41
CA GLY A 63 -1.55 4.88 -7.69
C GLY A 63 -2.91 4.21 -7.49
N SER A 64 -3.59 4.52 -6.38
CA SER A 64 -4.88 3.93 -6.01
C SER A 64 -5.96 4.15 -7.07
N GLY A 65 -6.03 5.34 -7.67
CA GLY A 65 -7.00 5.63 -8.72
C GLY A 65 -6.80 4.77 -9.97
N THR A 66 -5.54 4.53 -10.35
CA THR A 66 -5.22 3.63 -11.48
C THR A 66 -5.61 2.18 -11.17
N GLY A 67 -5.37 1.71 -9.92
CA GLY A 67 -5.78 0.37 -9.50
C GLY A 67 -7.30 0.19 -9.52
N ILE A 68 -8.05 1.14 -8.97
CA ILE A 68 -9.51 1.13 -8.97
C ILE A 68 -10.04 1.15 -10.42
N ALA A 69 -9.51 2.03 -11.27
CA ALA A 69 -9.90 2.05 -12.68
C ALA A 69 -9.62 0.71 -13.40
N ALA A 70 -8.45 0.10 -13.13
CA ALA A 70 -8.11 -1.22 -13.68
C ALA A 70 -9.07 -2.31 -13.20
N LEU A 71 -9.47 -2.27 -11.93
CA LEU A 71 -10.45 -3.20 -11.36
C LEU A 71 -11.81 -3.08 -12.05
N LEU A 72 -12.32 -1.86 -12.20
CA LEU A 72 -13.61 -1.62 -12.85
C LEU A 72 -13.60 -1.99 -14.35
N ASN A 73 -12.45 -1.94 -15.00
CA ASN A 73 -12.25 -2.35 -16.38
C ASN A 73 -11.87 -3.85 -16.54
N ASN A 74 -11.94 -4.64 -15.46
CA ASN A 74 -11.56 -6.07 -15.44
C ASN A 74 -10.13 -6.36 -15.95
N THR A 75 -9.19 -5.41 -15.77
CA THR A 75 -7.77 -5.56 -16.15
C THR A 75 -6.87 -5.87 -14.95
N THR A 76 -7.43 -6.03 -13.77
CA THR A 76 -6.79 -6.55 -12.55
C THR A 76 -7.83 -7.27 -11.70
N ASN A 77 -7.39 -8.26 -10.91
CA ASN A 77 -8.28 -8.98 -10.00
C ASN A 77 -8.49 -8.26 -8.68
N LEU A 78 -7.44 -7.56 -8.20
CA LEU A 78 -7.45 -6.84 -6.94
C LEU A 78 -6.91 -5.43 -7.13
N ALA A 79 -7.54 -4.43 -6.50
CA ALA A 79 -7.03 -3.07 -6.48
C ALA A 79 -6.54 -2.70 -5.07
N ASN A 80 -5.23 -2.45 -4.94
CA ASN A 80 -4.66 -1.88 -3.73
C ASN A 80 -4.98 -0.39 -3.64
N SER A 81 -5.51 0.07 -2.51
CA SER A 81 -5.82 1.48 -2.31
C SER A 81 -5.41 1.97 -0.92
N SER A 82 -4.82 3.15 -0.86
CA SER A 82 -4.47 3.85 0.38
C SER A 82 -5.44 5.00 0.70
N ARG A 83 -6.66 4.90 0.20
CA ARG A 83 -7.84 5.71 0.51
C ARG A 83 -9.10 4.90 0.25
N PRO A 84 -10.24 5.29 0.79
CA PRO A 84 -11.52 4.75 0.36
C PRO A 84 -11.76 4.96 -1.14
N ILE A 85 -12.60 4.10 -1.75
CA ILE A 85 -13.12 4.35 -3.09
C ILE A 85 -13.92 5.66 -3.08
N LYS A 86 -13.76 6.51 -4.11
CA LYS A 86 -14.51 7.76 -4.20
C LYS A 86 -15.94 7.50 -4.65
N ASP A 87 -16.87 8.38 -4.27
CA ASP A 87 -18.28 8.28 -4.69
C ASP A 87 -18.43 8.20 -6.20
N VAL A 88 -17.62 8.98 -6.95
CA VAL A 88 -17.63 8.94 -8.42
C VAL A 88 -17.11 7.62 -8.99
N GLU A 89 -16.19 6.95 -8.30
CA GLU A 89 -15.67 5.64 -8.69
C GLU A 89 -16.69 4.55 -8.33
N ALA A 90 -17.30 4.63 -7.15
CA ALA A 90 -18.37 3.72 -6.72
C ALA A 90 -19.59 3.83 -7.65
N LYS A 91 -19.98 5.06 -8.03
CA LYS A 91 -21.06 5.29 -9.01
C LYS A 91 -20.76 4.65 -10.36
N LYS A 92 -19.55 4.82 -10.88
CA LYS A 92 -19.11 4.16 -12.13
C LYS A 92 -19.16 2.64 -12.04
N ALA A 93 -18.78 2.06 -10.86
CA ALA A 93 -18.91 0.63 -10.63
C ALA A 93 -20.36 0.16 -10.74
N MET A 94 -21.29 0.87 -10.08
CA MET A 94 -22.72 0.57 -10.12
C MET A 94 -23.29 0.69 -11.55
N GLU A 95 -22.94 1.73 -12.27
CA GLU A 95 -23.36 1.95 -13.68
C GLU A 95 -22.84 0.83 -14.60
N ALA A 96 -21.65 0.30 -14.31
CA ALA A 96 -21.09 -0.85 -15.03
C ALA A 96 -21.60 -2.21 -14.54
N GLY A 97 -22.51 -2.24 -13.56
CA GLY A 97 -22.99 -3.48 -12.94
C GLY A 97 -21.93 -4.25 -12.13
N VAL A 98 -20.87 -3.57 -11.69
CA VAL A 98 -19.77 -4.15 -10.92
C VAL A 98 -19.98 -3.87 -9.44
N GLU A 99 -20.31 -4.89 -8.68
CA GLU A 99 -20.31 -4.83 -7.21
C GLU A 99 -18.86 -4.82 -6.73
N THR A 100 -18.51 -3.89 -5.83
CA THR A 100 -17.17 -3.80 -5.26
C THR A 100 -17.18 -4.17 -3.78
N THR A 101 -16.29 -5.08 -3.39
CA THR A 101 -16.06 -5.44 -1.97
C THR A 101 -14.83 -4.72 -1.46
N GLU A 102 -14.98 -3.98 -0.36
CA GLU A 102 -13.89 -3.33 0.36
C GLU A 102 -13.33 -4.25 1.46
N VAL A 103 -12.01 -4.47 1.44
CA VAL A 103 -11.31 -5.22 2.48
C VAL A 103 -10.23 -4.33 3.11
N LYS A 104 -10.38 -3.98 4.38
CA LYS A 104 -9.33 -3.32 5.17
C LYS A 104 -8.28 -4.36 5.53
N ILE A 105 -7.01 -4.09 5.22
CA ILE A 105 -5.92 -5.05 5.46
C ILE A 105 -4.86 -4.57 6.46
N ALA A 106 -4.75 -3.26 6.69
CA ALA A 106 -3.80 -2.65 7.60
C ALA A 106 -4.20 -1.20 7.90
N LEU A 107 -3.52 -0.58 8.90
CA LEU A 107 -3.51 0.87 9.04
C LEU A 107 -2.12 1.42 8.69
N ASP A 108 -2.09 2.68 8.28
CA ASP A 108 -0.89 3.45 7.96
C ASP A 108 -0.92 4.78 8.73
N GLY A 109 0.13 5.04 9.50
CA GLY A 109 0.39 6.36 10.04
C GLY A 109 1.10 7.17 8.96
N LEU A 110 0.36 7.95 8.16
CA LEU A 110 0.94 8.74 7.09
C LEU A 110 1.92 9.76 7.67
N ALA A 111 3.22 9.56 7.46
CA ALA A 111 4.28 10.39 8.01
C ALA A 111 4.51 11.64 7.18
N VAL A 112 4.76 12.77 7.88
CA VAL A 112 5.35 13.98 7.29
C VAL A 112 6.85 13.93 7.58
N VAL A 113 7.66 14.11 6.55
CA VAL A 113 9.12 13.95 6.64
C VAL A 113 9.85 15.18 6.14
N VAL A 114 11.00 15.43 6.74
CA VAL A 114 11.99 16.41 6.32
C VAL A 114 13.37 15.74 6.26
N ASN A 115 14.33 16.38 5.62
CA ASN A 115 15.72 15.95 5.70
C ASN A 115 16.21 15.94 7.15
N LYS A 116 17.08 15.00 7.51
CA LYS A 116 17.62 14.89 8.90
C LYS A 116 18.30 16.16 9.39
N GLU A 117 18.91 16.92 8.48
CA GLU A 117 19.61 18.19 8.81
C GLU A 117 18.66 19.37 9.00
N ASN A 118 17.39 19.27 8.61
CA ASN A 118 16.39 20.29 8.88
C ASN A 118 16.14 20.37 10.39
N PRO A 119 16.25 21.54 11.06
CA PRO A 119 16.08 21.63 12.51
C PRO A 119 14.64 21.46 13.01
N VAL A 120 13.63 21.57 12.13
CA VAL A 120 12.22 21.44 12.50
C VAL A 120 11.92 20.02 12.98
N ARG A 121 11.29 19.91 14.17
CA ARG A 121 11.00 18.63 14.82
C ARG A 121 9.52 18.33 14.97
N ALA A 122 8.68 19.37 14.97
CA ALA A 122 7.24 19.25 15.12
C ALA A 122 6.52 20.35 14.35
N LEU A 123 5.36 20.01 13.79
CA LEU A 123 4.45 20.93 13.12
C LEU A 123 3.02 20.68 13.58
N THR A 124 2.21 21.72 13.64
CA THR A 124 0.77 21.56 13.81
C THR A 124 0.11 21.18 12.48
N MET A 125 -1.09 20.59 12.54
CA MET A 125 -1.92 20.34 11.34
C MET A 125 -2.13 21.62 10.53
N LYS A 126 -2.36 22.77 11.21
CA LYS A 126 -2.49 24.08 10.56
C LYS A 126 -1.21 24.51 9.83
N GLN A 127 -0.04 24.27 10.43
CA GLN A 127 1.25 24.59 9.78
C GLN A 127 1.48 23.68 8.55
N ILE A 128 1.20 22.39 8.66
CA ILE A 128 1.32 21.45 7.52
C ILE A 128 0.40 21.90 6.39
N LEU A 129 -0.87 22.21 6.69
CA LEU A 129 -1.82 22.76 5.72
C LEU A 129 -1.26 24.05 5.09
N GLY A 130 -0.81 25.02 5.89
CA GLY A 130 -0.28 26.28 5.39
C GLY A 130 0.98 26.13 4.54
N ILE A 131 1.84 25.17 4.86
CA ILE A 131 3.01 24.83 4.04
C ILE A 131 2.54 24.33 2.67
N TYR A 132 1.70 23.29 2.63
CA TYR A 132 1.32 22.65 1.37
C TYR A 132 0.35 23.46 0.50
N THR A 133 -0.37 24.42 1.07
CA THR A 133 -1.19 25.37 0.32
C THR A 133 -0.43 26.64 -0.09
N GLY A 134 0.86 26.76 0.28
CA GLY A 134 1.71 27.90 -0.08
C GLY A 134 1.48 29.17 0.76
N HIS A 135 0.71 29.08 1.86
CA HIS A 135 0.57 30.16 2.82
C HIS A 135 1.90 30.44 3.53
N TYR A 136 2.59 29.40 3.99
CA TYR A 136 3.96 29.50 4.49
C TYR A 136 4.93 29.10 3.39
N LYS A 137 5.87 29.99 3.06
CA LYS A 137 6.87 29.78 1.99
C LYS A 137 8.28 29.61 2.53
N ASN A 138 8.49 30.01 3.77
CA ASN A 138 9.79 29.99 4.43
C ASN A 138 9.69 29.21 5.76
N TRP A 139 10.73 28.47 6.10
CA TRP A 139 10.79 27.70 7.33
C TRP A 139 10.72 28.57 8.59
N ASN A 140 11.19 29.84 8.56
CA ASN A 140 11.11 30.76 9.69
C ASN A 140 9.67 31.09 10.11
N GLU A 141 8.71 30.99 9.19
CA GLU A 141 7.28 31.23 9.48
C GLU A 141 6.66 30.11 10.35
N VAL A 142 7.35 28.97 10.46
CA VAL A 142 6.89 27.80 11.24
C VAL A 142 7.90 27.37 12.32
N GLY A 143 8.85 28.25 12.67
CA GLY A 143 9.82 28.06 13.75
C GLY A 143 11.13 27.39 13.30
N GLY A 144 11.40 27.37 12.02
CA GLY A 144 12.67 26.94 11.43
C GLY A 144 13.61 28.11 11.08
N PRO A 145 14.68 27.86 10.33
CA PRO A 145 15.61 28.88 9.87
C PRO A 145 15.03 29.70 8.70
N ASP A 146 15.69 30.81 8.36
CA ASP A 146 15.35 31.61 7.19
C ASP A 146 15.78 30.90 5.89
N GLN A 147 14.93 30.00 5.44
CA GLN A 147 15.16 29.17 4.26
C GLN A 147 13.83 28.85 3.56
N LYS A 148 13.83 28.86 2.23
CA LYS A 148 12.65 28.52 1.44
C LYS A 148 12.24 27.07 1.65
N ILE A 149 10.94 26.83 1.80
CA ILE A 149 10.39 25.46 1.88
C ILE A 149 10.25 24.87 0.48
N MET A 150 10.89 23.70 0.27
CA MET A 150 10.69 22.90 -0.93
C MET A 150 9.69 21.80 -0.64
N ARG A 151 8.57 21.78 -1.36
CA ARG A 151 7.42 20.89 -1.14
C ARG A 151 7.43 19.77 -2.14
N TYR A 152 7.35 18.52 -1.65
CA TYR A 152 7.23 17.34 -2.48
C TYR A 152 5.89 16.66 -2.24
N SER A 153 5.19 16.38 -3.33
CA SER A 153 3.88 15.72 -3.35
C SER A 153 3.88 14.56 -4.33
N ARG A 154 2.75 13.91 -4.43
CA ARG A 154 2.49 12.79 -5.32
C ARG A 154 1.60 13.21 -6.48
N GLU A 155 1.48 12.34 -7.48
CA GLU A 155 0.56 12.51 -8.60
C GLU A 155 -0.91 12.45 -8.13
N SER A 156 -1.82 13.07 -8.88
CA SER A 156 -3.25 13.18 -8.55
C SER A 156 -4.00 11.82 -8.51
N ASN A 157 -3.49 10.79 -9.18
CA ASN A 157 -4.01 9.42 -9.11
C ASN A 157 -3.53 8.65 -7.87
N SER A 158 -2.56 9.19 -7.11
CA SER A 158 -2.10 8.63 -5.85
C SER A 158 -3.18 8.72 -4.78
N GLY A 159 -3.50 7.59 -4.12
CA GLY A 159 -4.39 7.59 -2.96
C GLY A 159 -3.82 8.41 -1.79
N THR A 160 -2.49 8.48 -1.67
CA THR A 160 -1.82 9.29 -0.64
C THR A 160 -1.97 10.80 -0.91
N TYR A 161 -1.86 11.23 -2.17
CA TYR A 161 -2.15 12.60 -2.57
C TYR A 161 -3.59 12.99 -2.23
N VAL A 162 -4.55 12.16 -2.62
CA VAL A 162 -5.98 12.41 -2.40
C VAL A 162 -6.29 12.45 -0.91
N PHE A 163 -5.87 11.44 -0.15
CA PHE A 163 -6.09 11.40 1.29
C PHE A 163 -5.49 12.62 2.01
N PHE A 164 -4.27 13.02 1.65
CA PHE A 164 -3.63 14.19 2.25
C PHE A 164 -4.37 15.49 1.89
N LYS A 165 -4.85 15.62 0.63
CA LYS A 165 -5.66 16.76 0.21
C LYS A 165 -6.95 16.86 1.03
N GLU A 166 -7.70 15.78 1.15
CA GLU A 166 -8.99 15.74 1.85
C GLU A 166 -8.83 15.94 3.37
N HIS A 167 -7.91 15.22 4.02
CA HIS A 167 -7.83 15.17 5.48
C HIS A 167 -6.86 16.17 6.09
N VAL A 168 -5.82 16.58 5.38
CA VAL A 168 -4.80 17.51 5.89
C VAL A 168 -4.98 18.91 5.32
N LEU A 169 -5.25 19.00 4.00
CA LEU A 169 -5.43 20.30 3.35
C LEU A 169 -6.90 20.77 3.35
N LEU A 170 -7.84 19.95 3.86
CA LEU A 170 -9.27 20.28 3.93
C LEU A 170 -9.80 20.68 2.54
N ASP A 171 -9.50 19.85 1.53
CA ASP A 171 -9.84 19.98 0.11
C ASP A 171 -9.22 21.18 -0.62
N ARG A 172 -8.35 21.96 0.05
CA ARG A 172 -7.62 23.04 -0.61
C ARG A 172 -6.57 22.47 -1.59
N ASP A 173 -6.29 23.25 -2.63
CA ASP A 173 -5.28 22.86 -3.62
C ASP A 173 -3.87 22.97 -3.05
N TYR A 174 -3.00 22.10 -3.54
CA TYR A 174 -1.56 22.20 -3.30
C TYR A 174 -1.03 23.49 -3.93
N ALA A 175 0.01 24.06 -3.31
CA ALA A 175 0.70 25.22 -3.86
C ALA A 175 1.20 24.92 -5.29
N PRO A 176 1.13 25.89 -6.22
CA PRO A 176 1.55 25.69 -7.61
C PRO A 176 3.03 25.33 -7.77
N ASP A 177 3.87 25.69 -6.78
CA ASP A 177 5.30 25.36 -6.73
C ASP A 177 5.59 24.04 -6.00
N CYS A 178 4.55 23.28 -5.64
CA CYS A 178 4.71 21.94 -5.08
C CYS A 178 5.20 20.96 -6.14
N GLN A 179 6.35 20.34 -5.91
CA GLN A 179 6.95 19.40 -6.87
C GLN A 179 6.24 18.05 -6.79
N THR A 180 5.77 17.57 -7.94
CA THR A 180 5.13 16.25 -8.06
C THR A 180 6.17 15.21 -8.42
N VAL A 181 6.22 14.11 -7.64
CA VAL A 181 7.11 12.98 -7.88
C VAL A 181 6.33 11.67 -7.96
N SER A 182 6.84 10.72 -8.76
CA SER A 182 6.17 9.45 -9.02
C SER A 182 6.54 8.39 -7.98
N GLY A 183 5.55 7.90 -7.23
CA GLY A 183 5.73 6.86 -6.23
C GLY A 183 6.19 7.38 -4.85
N THR A 184 5.95 6.57 -3.81
CA THR A 184 6.32 6.93 -2.42
C THR A 184 7.82 6.95 -2.22
N SER A 185 8.56 6.04 -2.87
CA SER A 185 10.02 5.99 -2.82
C SER A 185 10.68 7.26 -3.37
N ALA A 186 10.09 7.85 -4.44
CA ALA A 186 10.61 9.08 -5.02
C ALA A 186 10.44 10.29 -4.10
N VAL A 187 9.38 10.34 -3.27
CA VAL A 187 9.25 11.35 -2.20
C VAL A 187 10.39 11.19 -1.20
N ALA A 188 10.67 9.96 -0.76
CA ALA A 188 11.75 9.69 0.18
C ALA A 188 13.10 10.13 -0.37
N GLU A 189 13.39 9.81 -1.63
CA GLU A 189 14.63 10.20 -2.31
C GLU A 189 14.74 11.72 -2.46
N ALA A 190 13.69 12.40 -2.91
CA ALA A 190 13.71 13.85 -3.10
C ALA A 190 13.99 14.59 -1.77
N VAL A 191 13.30 14.21 -0.69
CA VAL A 191 13.49 14.85 0.62
C VAL A 191 14.85 14.49 1.23
N SER A 192 15.38 13.28 1.01
CA SER A 192 16.71 12.90 1.52
C SER A 192 17.85 13.72 0.89
N ARG A 193 17.67 14.20 -0.34
CA ARG A 193 18.65 15.02 -1.06
C ARG A 193 18.46 16.52 -0.89
N ASP A 194 17.34 16.95 -0.35
CA ASP A 194 17.01 18.38 -0.18
C ASP A 194 16.87 18.73 1.30
N LYS A 195 17.86 19.42 1.84
CA LYS A 195 17.90 19.86 3.23
C LYS A 195 16.65 20.63 3.67
N TRP A 196 16.05 21.38 2.76
CA TRP A 196 14.90 22.23 3.02
C TRP A 196 13.59 21.62 2.51
N GLY A 197 13.67 20.39 2.07
CA GLY A 197 12.55 19.60 1.56
C GLY A 197 11.60 19.15 2.67
N ILE A 198 10.31 19.09 2.33
CA ILE A 198 9.25 18.44 3.10
C ILE A 198 8.45 17.52 2.19
N GLY A 199 8.14 16.33 2.67
CA GLY A 199 7.36 15.32 1.96
C GLY A 199 6.38 14.59 2.88
N PHE A 200 5.54 13.75 2.31
CA PHE A 200 4.61 12.90 3.06
C PHE A 200 4.39 11.56 2.37
N GLY A 201 4.07 10.54 3.16
CA GLY A 201 3.79 9.19 2.66
C GLY A 201 3.66 8.17 3.75
N GLY A 202 3.48 6.89 3.38
CA GLY A 202 3.33 5.80 4.33
C GLY A 202 4.57 5.63 5.22
N VAL A 203 4.34 5.49 6.52
CA VAL A 203 5.41 5.38 7.54
C VAL A 203 6.42 4.27 7.23
N ALA A 204 5.96 3.17 6.64
CA ALA A 204 6.82 2.03 6.29
C ALA A 204 7.96 2.36 5.31
N TYR A 205 7.81 3.40 4.50
CA TYR A 205 8.83 3.84 3.56
C TYR A 205 9.90 4.73 4.19
N PHE A 206 9.56 5.49 5.22
CA PHE A 206 10.41 6.55 5.74
C PHE A 206 11.14 6.18 7.03
N GLY A 207 10.52 5.32 7.84
CA GLY A 207 11.03 5.02 9.19
C GLY A 207 12.42 4.39 9.26
N LYS A 208 12.92 3.85 8.13
CA LYS A 208 14.21 3.16 8.05
C LYS A 208 15.25 3.91 7.20
N ILE A 209 14.96 5.13 6.75
CA ILE A 209 15.88 5.93 5.91
C ILE A 209 16.63 6.90 6.81
N PRO A 210 17.97 6.73 6.99
CA PRO A 210 18.75 7.53 7.93
C PRO A 210 18.82 9.03 7.60
N GLU A 211 18.63 9.38 6.32
CA GLU A 211 18.65 10.76 5.81
C GLU A 211 17.37 11.51 6.07
N LEU A 212 16.31 10.81 6.50
CA LEU A 212 15.01 11.39 6.78
C LEU A 212 14.73 11.51 8.27
N LYS A 213 13.94 12.50 8.62
CA LYS A 213 13.38 12.71 9.94
C LYS A 213 11.87 12.83 9.84
N ILE A 214 11.16 11.98 10.56
CA ILE A 214 9.71 12.09 10.70
C ILE A 214 9.40 13.24 11.65
N VAL A 215 8.60 14.18 11.18
CA VAL A 215 8.15 15.34 11.95
C VAL A 215 7.01 14.91 12.87
N LYS A 216 7.10 15.23 14.17
CA LYS A 216 5.98 15.03 15.09
C LYS A 216 4.82 15.95 14.74
N VAL A 217 3.59 15.48 14.85
CA VAL A 217 2.40 16.25 14.48
C VAL A 217 1.60 16.63 15.73
N LYS A 218 1.21 17.91 15.80
CA LYS A 218 0.27 18.41 16.82
C LYS A 218 -1.10 18.64 16.17
N LYS A 219 -2.16 18.17 16.81
CA LYS A 219 -3.54 18.48 16.36
C LYS A 219 -3.79 19.98 16.42
N LEU A 220 -3.45 20.59 17.55
CA LEU A 220 -3.53 22.04 17.80
C LEU A 220 -2.20 22.51 18.39
N ALA A 221 -1.98 23.83 18.48
CA ALA A 221 -0.74 24.42 19.00
C ALA A 221 -0.42 23.99 20.44
N ASN A 222 -1.45 23.82 21.27
CA ASN A 222 -1.35 23.47 22.69
C ASN A 222 -1.47 21.96 22.97
N THR A 223 -1.59 21.12 21.95
CA THR A 223 -1.64 19.65 22.13
C THR A 223 -0.25 19.03 22.12
N PRO A 224 -0.07 17.84 22.72
CA PRO A 224 1.16 17.10 22.60
C PRO A 224 1.53 16.83 21.13
N ALA A 225 2.83 16.82 20.86
CA ALA A 225 3.35 16.42 19.55
C ALA A 225 3.48 14.88 19.50
N VAL A 226 2.77 14.25 18.60
CA VAL A 226 2.72 12.79 18.43
C VAL A 226 3.45 12.35 17.18
N SER A 227 3.97 11.13 17.18
CA SER A 227 4.73 10.55 16.07
C SER A 227 4.17 9.17 15.71
N PRO A 228 4.12 8.82 14.42
CA PRO A 228 3.73 7.46 14.01
C PRO A 228 4.82 6.42 14.29
N ILE A 229 6.03 6.86 14.71
CA ILE A 229 7.12 6.00 15.17
C ILE A 229 7.56 6.37 16.59
N LYS A 230 8.10 5.38 17.30
CA LYS A 230 8.76 5.53 18.61
C LYS A 230 10.21 5.97 18.43
N GLU A 231 10.92 6.20 19.54
CA GLU A 231 12.34 6.61 19.53
C GLU A 231 13.27 5.50 18.99
N ASP A 232 12.88 4.24 19.16
CA ASP A 232 13.58 3.07 18.61
C ASP A 232 13.29 2.80 17.12
N HIS A 233 12.64 3.75 16.44
CA HIS A 233 12.17 3.67 15.05
C HIS A 233 11.09 2.61 14.79
N SER A 234 10.57 1.93 15.81
CA SER A 234 9.40 1.06 15.65
C SER A 234 8.12 1.87 15.47
N VAL A 235 7.13 1.28 14.80
CA VAL A 235 5.83 1.96 14.59
C VAL A 235 5.07 2.07 15.91
N ASN A 236 4.51 3.23 16.16
CA ASN A 236 3.71 3.52 17.36
C ASN A 236 2.26 3.08 17.14
N TYR A 237 2.01 1.79 17.26
CA TYR A 237 0.70 1.19 17.00
C TYR A 237 -0.41 1.83 17.84
N GLU A 238 -0.15 2.06 19.11
CA GLU A 238 -1.14 2.57 20.05
C GLU A 238 -1.66 3.94 19.62
N GLN A 239 -0.78 4.89 19.32
CA GLN A 239 -1.18 6.24 18.89
C GLN A 239 -1.91 6.26 17.54
N ILE A 240 -1.67 5.24 16.71
CA ILE A 240 -2.36 5.09 15.42
C ILE A 240 -3.73 4.44 15.62
N TRP A 241 -3.81 3.37 16.43
CA TRP A 241 -5.08 2.67 16.69
C TRP A 241 -6.10 3.54 17.45
N ASN A 242 -5.65 4.30 18.45
CA ASN A 242 -6.54 5.12 19.27
C ASN A 242 -6.83 6.51 18.65
N GLY A 243 -6.25 6.81 17.47
CA GLY A 243 -6.46 8.07 16.75
C GLY A 243 -5.78 9.28 17.39
N GLU A 244 -4.81 9.09 18.28
CA GLU A 244 -3.98 10.19 18.80
C GLU A 244 -3.11 10.76 17.69
N TYR A 245 -2.52 9.91 16.83
CA TYR A 245 -1.82 10.35 15.64
C TYR A 245 -2.84 10.83 14.58
N PRO A 246 -2.85 12.13 14.20
CA PRO A 246 -3.97 12.72 13.45
C PRO A 246 -4.00 12.35 11.96
N ILE A 247 -2.93 11.79 11.41
CA ILE A 247 -2.83 11.46 9.98
C ILE A 247 -2.73 9.94 9.82
N ALA A 248 -3.75 9.22 10.30
CA ALA A 248 -3.86 7.77 10.18
C ALA A 248 -4.97 7.38 9.22
N ARG A 249 -4.79 6.26 8.51
CA ARG A 249 -5.75 5.75 7.54
C ARG A 249 -5.70 4.24 7.44
N TYR A 250 -6.77 3.64 6.92
CA TYR A 250 -6.74 2.24 6.47
C TYR A 250 -6.06 2.09 5.12
N LEU A 251 -5.49 0.92 4.89
CA LEU A 251 -5.06 0.40 3.60
C LEU A 251 -6.07 -0.68 3.17
N TYR A 252 -6.46 -0.63 1.90
CA TYR A 252 -7.57 -1.40 1.37
C TYR A 252 -7.15 -2.27 0.21
N ILE A 253 -7.83 -3.42 0.08
CA ILE A 253 -7.93 -4.17 -1.17
C ILE A 253 -9.39 -4.10 -1.62
N TYR A 254 -9.63 -3.72 -2.88
CA TYR A 254 -10.93 -3.80 -3.52
C TYR A 254 -11.00 -4.98 -4.46
N ILE A 255 -12.15 -5.66 -4.45
CA ILE A 255 -12.46 -6.83 -5.28
C ILE A 255 -13.69 -6.48 -6.11
N ALA A 256 -13.70 -6.80 -7.40
CA ALA A 256 -14.87 -6.66 -8.26
C ALA A 256 -15.65 -7.97 -8.34
N GLY A 257 -16.96 -7.89 -8.10
CA GLY A 257 -17.85 -9.04 -8.13
C GLY A 257 -17.54 -10.09 -7.05
N LYS A 258 -17.94 -11.34 -7.34
CA LYS A 258 -17.69 -12.47 -6.44
C LYS A 258 -16.24 -12.97 -6.61
N PRO A 259 -15.43 -13.02 -5.54
CA PRO A 259 -14.05 -13.50 -5.63
C PRO A 259 -14.01 -14.99 -6.01
N THR A 260 -12.99 -15.38 -6.79
CA THR A 260 -12.68 -16.80 -7.00
C THR A 260 -12.23 -17.45 -5.69
N PRO A 261 -12.27 -18.78 -5.57
CA PRO A 261 -11.77 -19.47 -4.39
C PRO A 261 -10.33 -19.11 -4.03
N ALA A 262 -9.43 -18.97 -5.00
CA ALA A 262 -8.03 -18.60 -4.75
C ALA A 262 -7.90 -17.15 -4.27
N ILE A 263 -8.64 -16.20 -4.85
CA ILE A 263 -8.69 -14.82 -4.37
C ILE A 263 -9.18 -14.78 -2.94
N LYS A 264 -10.26 -15.52 -2.63
CA LYS A 264 -10.80 -15.58 -1.27
C LYS A 264 -9.77 -16.13 -0.29
N GLN A 265 -9.12 -17.24 -0.61
CA GLN A 265 -8.08 -17.85 0.23
C GLN A 265 -6.89 -16.90 0.45
N TYR A 266 -6.46 -16.18 -0.59
CA TYR A 266 -5.39 -15.20 -0.48
C TYR A 266 -5.77 -14.03 0.45
N ILE A 267 -6.98 -13.50 0.32
CA ILE A 267 -7.47 -12.43 1.21
C ILE A 267 -7.62 -12.94 2.65
N ASP A 268 -8.19 -14.12 2.86
CA ASP A 268 -8.32 -14.72 4.19
C ASP A 268 -6.95 -14.92 4.85
N TRP A 269 -5.94 -15.34 4.07
CA TRP A 269 -4.57 -15.48 4.55
C TRP A 269 -3.92 -14.12 4.89
N ILE A 270 -4.12 -13.07 4.07
CA ILE A 270 -3.65 -11.70 4.39
C ILE A 270 -4.23 -11.22 5.72
N LEU A 271 -5.52 -11.50 5.99
CA LEU A 271 -6.21 -11.11 7.22
C LEU A 271 -5.84 -12.00 8.42
N GLY A 272 -5.28 -13.18 8.17
CA GLY A 272 -4.80 -14.12 9.19
C GLY A 272 -3.49 -13.70 9.85
N ASP A 273 -3.05 -14.47 10.83
CA ASP A 273 -1.88 -14.17 11.65
C ASP A 273 -0.60 -14.00 10.85
N GLU A 274 -0.39 -14.82 9.80
CA GLU A 274 0.79 -14.75 8.95
C GLU A 274 0.83 -13.46 8.12
N GLY A 275 -0.29 -13.12 7.46
CA GLY A 275 -0.40 -11.89 6.69
C GLY A 275 -0.26 -10.65 7.57
N GLN A 276 -0.86 -10.65 8.76
CA GLN A 276 -0.77 -9.53 9.70
C GLN A 276 0.63 -9.41 10.34
N LYS A 277 1.37 -10.50 10.50
CA LYS A 277 2.79 -10.47 10.88
C LYS A 277 3.65 -9.79 9.81
N ILE A 278 3.34 -10.01 8.54
CA ILE A 278 4.02 -9.32 7.43
C ILE A 278 3.71 -7.82 7.46
N VAL A 279 2.46 -7.42 7.72
CA VAL A 279 2.08 -6.01 7.92
C VAL A 279 2.99 -5.35 8.95
N ALA A 280 3.14 -5.98 10.14
CA ALA A 280 4.00 -5.49 11.20
C ALA A 280 5.48 -5.40 10.79
N ASN A 281 6.01 -6.44 10.14
CA ASN A 281 7.42 -6.53 9.73
C ASN A 281 7.80 -5.47 8.69
N ILE A 282 6.88 -5.14 7.79
CA ILE A 282 7.08 -4.09 6.78
C ILE A 282 7.10 -2.70 7.44
N GLY A 283 6.36 -2.52 8.54
CA GLY A 283 6.27 -1.25 9.27
C GLY A 283 4.93 -0.56 9.10
N TYR A 284 3.88 -1.29 8.73
CA TYR A 284 2.49 -0.85 8.86
C TYR A 284 1.88 -1.35 10.17
N VAL A 285 0.68 -0.90 10.45
CA VAL A 285 -0.04 -1.24 11.69
C VAL A 285 -1.01 -2.38 11.40
N PRO A 286 -0.83 -3.55 12.03
CA PRO A 286 -1.76 -4.65 11.89
C PRO A 286 -3.17 -4.26 12.33
N LEU A 287 -4.17 -4.95 11.79
CA LEU A 287 -5.53 -4.81 12.28
C LEU A 287 -5.62 -5.35 13.71
N GLN A 288 -6.38 -4.65 14.56
CA GLN A 288 -6.69 -5.18 15.87
C GLN A 288 -7.55 -6.43 15.72
N LYS A 289 -7.13 -7.54 16.33
CA LYS A 289 -8.03 -8.68 16.51
C LYS A 289 -9.23 -8.16 17.31
N LYS A 290 -10.43 -8.25 16.75
CA LYS A 290 -11.63 -8.04 17.56
C LYS A 290 -11.50 -8.99 18.75
N SER A 291 -11.37 -8.44 19.95
CA SER A 291 -11.46 -9.25 21.16
C SER A 291 -12.80 -10.00 21.04
N GLN A 292 -12.73 -11.30 20.83
CA GLN A 292 -13.88 -12.14 21.10
C GLN A 292 -14.13 -11.98 22.60
N LYS A 293 -15.04 -11.07 22.96
CA LYS A 293 -15.62 -11.13 24.30
C LYS A 293 -16.35 -12.47 24.38
N PRO A 294 -16.05 -13.26 25.41
CA PRO A 294 -16.73 -14.50 25.64
C PRO A 294 -18.23 -14.29 25.80
#